data_c0a6d3fe08777fee5f54b01078330134
#
_entry.id   c0a6d3fe08777fee5f54b01078330134
#
_cell.length_a   1.000
_cell.length_b   1.000
_cell.length_c   1.000
_cell.angle_alpha   90.00
_cell.angle_beta   90.00
_cell.angle_gamma   90.00
#
_symmetry.space_group_name_H-M   'P 1'
#
loop_
_entity.id
_entity.type
_entity.pdbx_description
1 polymer ?
#
loop_
_entity_poly.entity_id
_entity_poly.type
_entity_poly.pdbx_seq_one_letter_code
_entity_poly.pdbx_strand_id
1 'polypeptide(L)'
;MIFSMPAGTPPQKVLAAVKDFAREEFGAKHRYAMVLHTDEPHPHVHMVVKAMGYDGTRLNIRKATLREWRRQFARHLREHGVAANATARAVRGVTNPRKTDGIYRAERRRDSTHWRQRTDAVARAMTPDGEIRPERRKARLLETRRRVMQGWTEVADDLVRHGHAELASAVREFVKQLPAVRTEREWIRDRLLEQTRGCERAQYVDRWKQDALATWQAFRAQQQAAEQARQRELDGARQVDLERSQVRSRAHREDLAR
;
A
#
# COMPACT_ATOMS: atom_id res chain seq x y z
N MET A 1 -17.42 24.69 -1.22
CA MET A 1 -16.48 23.95 -2.08
C MET A 1 -15.14 23.89 -1.38
N ILE A 2 -14.33 22.84 -1.64
CA ILE A 2 -12.99 22.71 -1.07
C ILE A 2 -12.01 22.51 -2.22
N PHE A 3 -10.96 23.33 -2.27
CA PHE A 3 -9.85 23.24 -3.20
C PHE A 3 -8.62 22.79 -2.43
N SER A 4 -8.15 21.58 -2.66
CA SER A 4 -7.05 20.98 -1.93
C SER A 4 -5.94 20.53 -2.86
N MET A 5 -4.69 20.71 -2.42
CA MET A 5 -3.49 20.24 -3.12
C MET A 5 -2.68 19.29 -2.22
N PRO A 6 -1.81 18.46 -2.81
CA PRO A 6 -0.94 17.58 -2.03
C PRO A 6 -0.03 18.34 -1.06
N ALA A 7 0.43 17.64 -0.02
CA ALA A 7 1.42 18.16 0.92
C ALA A 7 2.67 18.66 0.17
N GLY A 8 3.27 19.74 0.66
CA GLY A 8 4.42 20.40 0.03
C GLY A 8 4.06 21.44 -1.04
N THR A 9 2.78 21.58 -1.43
CA THR A 9 2.36 22.68 -2.31
C THR A 9 2.34 23.99 -1.52
N PRO A 10 2.94 25.08 -2.02
CA PRO A 10 2.93 26.37 -1.33
C PRO A 10 1.51 26.90 -1.11
N PRO A 11 1.04 27.12 0.14
CA PRO A 11 -0.34 27.49 0.45
C PRO A 11 -0.79 28.79 -0.22
N GLN A 12 0.10 29.77 -0.30
CA GLN A 12 -0.20 31.08 -0.90
C GLN A 12 -0.46 30.98 -2.40
N LYS A 13 0.24 30.08 -3.10
CA LYS A 13 -0.02 29.82 -4.53
C LYS A 13 -1.36 29.15 -4.75
N VAL A 14 -1.78 28.25 -3.83
CA VAL A 14 -3.10 27.62 -3.87
C VAL A 14 -4.19 28.69 -3.64
N LEU A 15 -4.01 29.57 -2.66
CA LEU A 15 -4.94 30.68 -2.40
C LEU A 15 -5.04 31.62 -3.59
N ALA A 16 -3.92 32.00 -4.22
CA ALA A 16 -3.89 32.86 -5.40
C ALA A 16 -4.67 32.24 -6.57
N ALA A 17 -4.41 30.97 -6.88
CA ALA A 17 -5.12 30.24 -7.91
C ALA A 17 -6.63 30.12 -7.65
N VAL A 18 -7.05 29.94 -6.39
CA VAL A 18 -8.48 29.91 -6.02
C VAL A 18 -9.11 31.31 -6.14
N LYS A 19 -8.39 32.39 -5.79
CA LYS A 19 -8.86 33.76 -5.96
C LYS A 19 -9.14 34.09 -7.42
N ASP A 20 -8.21 33.73 -8.32
CA ASP A 20 -8.36 33.97 -9.76
C ASP A 20 -9.50 33.14 -10.34
N PHE A 21 -9.58 31.85 -9.99
CA PHE A 21 -10.71 31.00 -10.33
C PHE A 21 -12.05 31.59 -9.86
N ALA A 22 -12.13 32.02 -8.60
CA ALA A 22 -13.36 32.56 -8.03
C ALA A 22 -13.79 33.87 -8.70
N ARG A 23 -12.82 34.71 -9.05
CA ARG A 23 -13.08 35.97 -9.78
C ARG A 23 -13.63 35.70 -11.16
N GLU A 24 -13.02 34.77 -11.91
CA GLU A 24 -13.44 34.42 -13.26
C GLU A 24 -14.80 33.74 -13.30
N GLU A 25 -15.07 32.79 -12.42
CA GLU A 25 -16.30 31.98 -12.47
C GLU A 25 -17.49 32.68 -11.76
N PHE A 26 -17.25 33.36 -10.63
CA PHE A 26 -18.30 33.89 -9.76
C PHE A 26 -18.31 35.41 -9.61
N GLY A 27 -17.21 36.09 -9.92
CA GLY A 27 -17.05 37.51 -9.58
C GLY A 27 -18.18 38.45 -10.00
N ALA A 28 -18.70 38.22 -11.24
CA ALA A 28 -19.81 38.99 -11.76
C ALA A 28 -21.22 38.40 -11.50
N LYS A 29 -21.29 37.17 -10.96
CA LYS A 29 -22.54 36.40 -10.90
C LYS A 29 -23.01 36.11 -9.48
N HIS A 30 -22.09 35.81 -8.57
CA HIS A 30 -22.42 35.33 -7.23
C HIS A 30 -21.54 35.96 -6.16
N ARG A 31 -22.08 36.19 -4.97
CA ARG A 31 -21.28 36.52 -3.78
C ARG A 31 -20.56 35.26 -3.29
N TYR A 32 -19.30 35.40 -2.93
CA TYR A 32 -18.51 34.31 -2.35
C TYR A 32 -17.58 34.82 -1.25
N ALA A 33 -17.20 33.88 -0.37
CA ALA A 33 -16.18 34.09 0.64
C ALA A 33 -15.24 32.85 0.65
N MET A 34 -13.98 33.04 1.01
CA MET A 34 -13.04 31.95 1.07
C MET A 34 -12.08 32.12 2.24
N VAL A 35 -11.56 30.99 2.73
CA VAL A 35 -10.54 30.94 3.79
C VAL A 35 -9.52 29.85 3.46
N LEU A 36 -8.24 30.17 3.63
CA LEU A 36 -7.14 29.23 3.52
C LEU A 36 -6.96 28.52 4.86
N HIS A 37 -6.87 27.20 4.81
CA HIS A 37 -6.52 26.33 5.94
C HIS A 37 -5.15 25.72 5.74
N THR A 38 -4.32 25.78 6.78
CA THR A 38 -2.96 25.23 6.83
C THR A 38 -2.71 24.39 8.07
N ASP A 39 -3.78 24.03 8.77
CA ASP A 39 -3.83 23.19 9.96
C ASP A 39 -3.50 21.71 9.64
N GLU A 40 -3.66 21.30 8.38
CA GLU A 40 -3.25 19.99 7.87
C GLU A 40 -2.07 20.10 6.90
N PRO A 41 -1.29 19.00 6.68
CA PRO A 41 -0.17 19.01 5.73
C PRO A 41 -0.57 19.35 4.28
N HIS A 42 -1.84 19.19 3.95
CA HIS A 42 -2.41 19.46 2.65
C HIS A 42 -3.06 20.85 2.64
N PRO A 43 -2.47 21.85 1.97
CA PRO A 43 -3.07 23.18 1.90
C PRO A 43 -4.42 23.10 1.20
N HIS A 44 -5.44 23.69 1.81
CA HIS A 44 -6.77 23.69 1.24
C HIS A 44 -7.49 25.00 1.50
N VAL A 45 -8.32 25.39 0.53
CA VAL A 45 -9.14 26.60 0.58
C VAL A 45 -10.60 26.19 0.64
N HIS A 46 -11.28 26.59 1.69
CA HIS A 46 -12.72 26.50 1.78
C HIS A 46 -13.34 27.72 1.10
N MET A 47 -14.28 27.50 0.17
CA MET A 47 -15.02 28.56 -0.49
C MET A 47 -16.53 28.31 -0.37
N VAL A 48 -17.24 29.32 0.08
CA VAL A 48 -18.70 29.39 0.14
C VAL A 48 -19.17 30.32 -0.96
N VAL A 49 -20.12 29.88 -1.77
CA VAL A 49 -20.74 30.68 -2.83
C VAL A 49 -22.24 30.79 -2.55
N LYS A 50 -22.79 31.99 -2.58
CA LYS A 50 -24.24 32.21 -2.46
C LYS A 50 -24.94 31.57 -3.67
N ALA A 51 -25.85 30.65 -3.43
CA ALA A 51 -26.52 29.92 -4.49
C ALA A 51 -27.37 30.81 -5.42
N MET A 52 -27.91 31.88 -4.90
CA MET A 52 -28.66 32.90 -5.68
C MET A 52 -27.69 33.93 -6.23
N GLY A 53 -27.67 34.09 -7.54
CA GLY A 53 -26.91 35.12 -8.23
C GLY A 53 -27.44 36.54 -8.05
N TYR A 54 -26.70 37.53 -8.55
CA TYR A 54 -27.12 38.91 -8.53
C TYR A 54 -28.34 39.16 -9.44
N ASP A 55 -28.49 38.37 -10.49
CA ASP A 55 -29.60 38.36 -11.46
C ASP A 55 -30.80 37.51 -11.01
N GLY A 56 -30.77 36.95 -9.82
CA GLY A 56 -31.83 36.07 -9.29
C GLY A 56 -31.75 34.63 -9.81
N THR A 57 -30.80 34.28 -10.66
CA THR A 57 -30.62 32.89 -11.12
C THR A 57 -29.95 32.05 -10.04
N ARG A 58 -30.36 30.77 -9.98
CA ARG A 58 -29.79 29.84 -9.00
C ARG A 58 -28.64 29.06 -9.61
N LEU A 59 -27.52 28.99 -8.89
CA LEU A 59 -26.35 28.17 -9.23
C LEU A 59 -26.73 26.72 -9.41
N ASN A 60 -26.53 26.18 -10.61
CA ASN A 60 -26.81 24.80 -10.97
C ASN A 60 -25.50 24.02 -11.21
N ILE A 61 -25.10 23.22 -10.22
CA ILE A 61 -23.84 22.49 -10.27
C ILE A 61 -24.09 21.06 -10.82
N ARG A 62 -23.65 20.83 -12.03
CA ARG A 62 -23.70 19.51 -12.70
C ARG A 62 -22.32 18.86 -12.73
N LYS A 63 -22.26 17.56 -13.08
CA LYS A 63 -20.97 16.86 -13.25
C LYS A 63 -20.06 17.49 -14.32
N ALA A 64 -20.64 18.04 -15.38
CA ALA A 64 -19.90 18.77 -16.39
C ALA A 64 -19.27 20.03 -15.83
N THR A 65 -20.03 20.84 -15.08
CA THR A 65 -19.56 22.03 -14.36
C THR A 65 -18.39 21.71 -13.44
N LEU A 66 -18.50 20.65 -12.64
CA LEU A 66 -17.42 20.23 -11.73
C LEU A 66 -16.15 19.79 -12.46
N ARG A 67 -16.29 19.21 -13.67
CA ARG A 67 -15.13 18.86 -14.51
C ARG A 67 -14.46 20.10 -15.07
N GLU A 68 -15.26 21.06 -15.51
CA GLU A 68 -14.76 22.34 -16.01
C GLU A 68 -14.03 23.10 -14.91
N TRP A 69 -14.61 23.27 -13.76
CA TRP A 69 -13.99 23.94 -12.61
C TRP A 69 -12.67 23.30 -12.18
N ARG A 70 -12.55 21.99 -12.28
CA ARG A 70 -11.25 21.33 -12.05
C ARG A 70 -10.21 21.69 -13.09
N ARG A 71 -10.60 21.82 -14.37
CA ARG A 71 -9.69 22.22 -15.45
C ARG A 71 -9.22 23.68 -15.25
N GLN A 72 -10.15 24.57 -14.95
CA GLN A 72 -9.85 25.96 -14.67
C GLN A 72 -8.95 26.12 -13.43
N PHE A 73 -9.26 25.46 -12.32
CA PHE A 73 -8.41 25.48 -11.13
C PHE A 73 -7.01 24.95 -11.43
N ALA A 74 -6.88 23.86 -12.20
CA ALA A 74 -5.58 23.34 -12.59
C ALA A 74 -4.84 24.30 -13.54
N ARG A 75 -5.55 25.06 -14.37
CA ARG A 75 -4.97 26.12 -15.21
C ARG A 75 -4.39 27.24 -14.35
N HIS A 76 -5.17 27.80 -13.44
CA HIS A 76 -4.72 28.85 -12.52
C HIS A 76 -3.54 28.40 -11.63
N LEU A 77 -3.54 27.15 -11.16
CA LEU A 77 -2.37 26.60 -10.44
C LEU A 77 -1.09 26.65 -11.28
N ARG A 78 -1.17 26.28 -12.56
CA ARG A 78 -0.01 26.36 -13.48
C ARG A 78 0.44 27.78 -13.74
N GLU A 79 -0.50 28.73 -13.88
CA GLU A 79 -0.22 30.17 -13.99
C GLU A 79 0.55 30.69 -12.77
N HIS A 80 0.30 30.14 -11.59
CA HIS A 80 1.06 30.41 -10.35
C HIS A 80 2.29 29.49 -10.14
N GLY A 81 2.71 28.77 -11.19
CA GLY A 81 3.92 27.91 -11.13
C GLY A 81 3.77 26.67 -10.29
N VAL A 82 2.55 26.15 -10.14
CA VAL A 82 2.27 24.85 -9.49
C VAL A 82 1.92 23.84 -10.55
N ALA A 83 2.69 22.74 -10.65
CA ALA A 83 2.41 21.65 -11.58
C ALA A 83 1.09 20.96 -11.21
N ALA A 84 0.03 21.17 -11.98
CA ALA A 84 -1.28 20.61 -11.74
C ALA A 84 -1.97 20.15 -13.01
N ASN A 85 -2.75 19.07 -12.91
CA ASN A 85 -3.61 18.62 -13.99
C ASN A 85 -5.00 18.20 -13.47
N ALA A 86 -5.99 18.23 -14.35
CA ALA A 86 -7.38 17.85 -14.05
C ALA A 86 -7.78 16.52 -14.70
N THR A 87 -6.82 15.73 -15.15
CA THR A 87 -7.07 14.44 -15.83
C THR A 87 -7.80 13.48 -14.90
N ALA A 88 -8.85 12.84 -15.38
CA ALA A 88 -9.63 11.90 -14.61
C ALA A 88 -8.78 10.71 -14.12
N ARG A 89 -9.05 10.21 -12.90
CA ARG A 89 -8.29 9.11 -12.29
C ARG A 89 -8.23 7.86 -13.19
N ALA A 90 -9.35 7.52 -13.83
CA ALA A 90 -9.41 6.36 -14.73
C ALA A 90 -8.43 6.50 -15.91
N VAL A 91 -8.29 7.70 -16.48
CA VAL A 91 -7.34 7.98 -17.58
C VAL A 91 -5.88 7.86 -17.10
N ARG A 92 -5.62 8.21 -15.84
CA ARG A 92 -4.29 8.06 -15.21
C ARG A 92 -4.00 6.66 -14.70
N GLY A 93 -4.86 5.68 -14.97
CA GLY A 93 -4.69 4.29 -14.52
C GLY A 93 -4.98 4.06 -13.03
N VAL A 94 -5.56 5.04 -12.31
CA VAL A 94 -5.87 4.87 -10.89
C VAL A 94 -7.19 4.13 -10.73
N THR A 95 -7.13 2.85 -10.36
CA THR A 95 -8.27 1.93 -10.29
C THR A 95 -8.77 1.65 -8.85
N ASN A 96 -8.07 2.15 -7.82
CA ASN A 96 -8.46 1.92 -6.44
C ASN A 96 -9.87 2.45 -6.15
N PRO A 97 -10.71 1.69 -5.41
CA PRO A 97 -12.05 2.13 -5.04
C PRO A 97 -11.98 3.43 -4.23
N ARG A 98 -12.90 4.35 -4.53
CA ARG A 98 -13.00 5.61 -3.80
C ARG A 98 -13.76 5.37 -2.50
N LYS A 99 -13.15 5.69 -1.37
CA LYS A 99 -13.80 5.71 -0.07
C LYS A 99 -14.38 7.10 0.20
N THR A 100 -15.55 7.17 0.83
CA THR A 100 -16.05 8.43 1.39
C THR A 100 -15.22 8.80 2.62
N ASP A 101 -15.11 10.10 2.91
CA ASP A 101 -14.27 10.59 4.00
C ASP A 101 -14.63 9.96 5.37
N GLY A 102 -15.90 9.81 5.67
CA GLY A 102 -16.36 9.17 6.91
C GLY A 102 -15.88 7.70 7.02
N ILE A 103 -15.96 6.92 5.94
CA ILE A 103 -15.47 5.54 5.90
C ILE A 103 -13.94 5.51 6.04
N TYR A 104 -13.24 6.41 5.38
CA TYR A 104 -11.79 6.51 5.47
C TYR A 104 -11.30 6.84 6.89
N ARG A 105 -11.92 7.81 7.56
CA ARG A 105 -11.60 8.19 8.95
C ARG A 105 -11.92 7.06 9.94
N ALA A 106 -13.08 6.40 9.79
CA ALA A 106 -13.46 5.26 10.63
C ALA A 106 -12.50 4.07 10.44
N GLU A 107 -12.04 3.82 9.22
CA GLU A 107 -11.06 2.78 8.94
C GLU A 107 -9.69 3.10 9.57
N ARG A 108 -9.23 4.36 9.50
CA ARG A 108 -7.99 4.77 10.18
C ARG A 108 -8.05 4.55 11.70
N ARG A 109 -9.21 4.77 12.31
CA ARG A 109 -9.44 4.49 13.74
C ARG A 109 -9.68 3.01 14.06
N ARG A 110 -9.66 2.12 13.05
CA ARG A 110 -10.01 0.69 13.14
C ARG A 110 -11.44 0.44 13.66
N ASP A 111 -12.33 1.40 13.50
CA ASP A 111 -13.70 1.39 14.03
C ASP A 111 -14.77 1.43 12.93
N SER A 112 -14.46 0.94 11.74
CA SER A 112 -15.39 0.95 10.61
C SER A 112 -16.27 -0.30 10.60
N THR A 113 -17.48 -0.18 11.15
CA THR A 113 -18.54 -1.23 11.06
C THR A 113 -18.86 -1.55 9.60
N HIS A 114 -18.96 -0.55 8.74
CA HIS A 114 -19.18 -0.72 7.30
C HIS A 114 -18.07 -1.57 6.65
N TRP A 115 -16.81 -1.32 6.99
CA TRP A 115 -15.69 -2.09 6.46
C TRP A 115 -15.73 -3.55 6.94
N ARG A 116 -15.96 -3.78 8.24
CA ARG A 116 -16.11 -5.13 8.81
C ARG A 116 -17.21 -5.90 8.10
N GLN A 117 -18.42 -5.34 8.00
CA GLN A 117 -19.56 -5.98 7.30
C GLN A 117 -19.23 -6.35 5.85
N ARG A 118 -18.53 -5.47 5.12
CA ARG A 118 -18.10 -5.74 3.73
C ARG A 118 -17.08 -6.86 3.67
N THR A 119 -16.09 -6.85 4.55
CA THR A 119 -15.05 -7.88 4.63
C THR A 119 -15.65 -9.24 4.98
N ASP A 120 -16.53 -9.28 5.97
CA ASP A 120 -17.23 -10.50 6.40
C ASP A 120 -18.13 -11.05 5.28
N ALA A 121 -18.79 -10.18 4.53
CA ALA A 121 -19.61 -10.60 3.40
C ALA A 121 -18.77 -11.21 2.27
N VAL A 122 -17.58 -10.66 2.01
CA VAL A 122 -16.65 -11.22 1.03
C VAL A 122 -16.06 -12.54 1.53
N ALA A 123 -15.63 -12.59 2.80
CA ALA A 123 -15.08 -13.80 3.41
C ALA A 123 -16.07 -14.97 3.34
N ARG A 124 -17.35 -14.73 3.69
CA ARG A 124 -18.43 -15.75 3.55
C ARG A 124 -18.64 -16.21 2.11
N ALA A 125 -18.52 -15.32 1.13
CA ALA A 125 -18.63 -15.69 -0.28
C ALA A 125 -17.41 -16.45 -0.82
N MET A 126 -16.30 -16.48 -0.08
CA MET A 126 -15.09 -17.24 -0.43
C MET A 126 -15.10 -18.68 0.13
N THR A 127 -16.05 -19.03 0.99
CA THR A 127 -16.22 -20.41 1.47
C THR A 127 -16.72 -21.32 0.34
N PRO A 128 -16.50 -22.65 0.39
CA PRO A 128 -16.96 -23.58 -0.64
C PRO A 128 -18.44 -23.49 -0.97
N ASP A 129 -19.28 -23.18 0.03
CA ASP A 129 -20.74 -23.02 -0.10
C ASP A 129 -21.16 -21.58 -0.42
N GLY A 130 -20.19 -20.69 -0.64
CA GLY A 130 -20.43 -19.27 -0.86
C GLY A 130 -20.91 -18.96 -2.28
N GLU A 131 -22.03 -18.25 -2.41
CA GLU A 131 -22.54 -17.79 -3.70
C GLU A 131 -21.81 -16.54 -4.19
N ILE A 132 -21.07 -16.65 -5.31
CA ILE A 132 -20.44 -15.51 -5.98
C ILE A 132 -21.43 -14.91 -6.97
N ARG A 133 -22.11 -13.85 -6.57
CA ARG A 133 -23.02 -13.10 -7.47
C ARG A 133 -22.23 -12.19 -8.40
N PRO A 134 -22.55 -12.18 -9.72
CA PRO A 134 -21.89 -11.29 -10.66
C PRO A 134 -22.19 -9.82 -10.32
N GLU A 135 -21.15 -8.99 -10.36
CA GLU A 135 -21.28 -7.56 -10.07
C GLU A 135 -21.65 -6.77 -11.33
N ARG A 136 -22.86 -6.22 -11.38
CA ARG A 136 -23.32 -5.35 -12.49
C ARG A 136 -22.38 -4.18 -12.77
N ARG A 137 -21.64 -3.70 -11.76
CA ARG A 137 -20.67 -2.61 -11.89
C ARG A 137 -19.41 -3.03 -12.64
N LYS A 138 -19.05 -4.31 -12.68
CA LYS A 138 -17.85 -4.82 -13.34
C LYS A 138 -17.86 -4.54 -14.85
N ALA A 139 -18.98 -4.81 -15.52
CA ALA A 139 -19.14 -4.53 -16.94
C ALA A 139 -18.89 -3.06 -17.28
N ARG A 140 -19.42 -2.14 -16.47
CA ARG A 140 -19.20 -0.69 -16.65
C ARG A 140 -17.74 -0.27 -16.41
N LEU A 141 -17.07 -0.90 -15.47
CA LEU A 141 -15.64 -0.65 -15.24
C LEU A 141 -14.79 -1.12 -16.42
N LEU A 142 -15.08 -2.32 -16.94
CA LEU A 142 -14.39 -2.86 -18.13
C LEU A 142 -14.63 -2.00 -19.37
N GLU A 143 -15.86 -1.55 -19.60
CA GLU A 143 -16.18 -0.64 -20.69
C GLU A 143 -15.44 0.70 -20.57
N THR A 144 -15.38 1.29 -19.37
CA THR A 144 -14.60 2.50 -19.13
C THR A 144 -13.11 2.26 -19.41
N ARG A 145 -12.57 1.11 -18.98
CA ARG A 145 -11.19 0.72 -19.26
C ARG A 145 -10.92 0.62 -20.73
N ARG A 146 -11.79 -0.06 -21.48
CA ARG A 146 -11.66 -0.22 -22.93
C ARG A 146 -11.58 1.14 -23.63
N ARG A 147 -12.48 2.08 -23.30
CA ARG A 147 -12.48 3.44 -23.88
C ARG A 147 -11.21 4.20 -23.53
N VAL A 148 -10.71 4.08 -22.30
CA VAL A 148 -9.45 4.74 -21.90
C VAL A 148 -8.27 4.17 -22.67
N MET A 149 -8.18 2.85 -22.80
CA MET A 149 -7.09 2.22 -23.59
C MET A 149 -7.15 2.62 -25.05
N GLN A 150 -8.33 2.62 -25.66
CA GLN A 150 -8.53 3.06 -27.04
C GLN A 150 -8.07 4.51 -27.22
N GLY A 151 -8.52 5.44 -26.36
CA GLY A 151 -8.10 6.85 -26.45
C GLY A 151 -6.59 7.04 -26.31
N TRP A 152 -5.91 6.27 -25.46
CA TRP A 152 -4.45 6.31 -25.38
C TRP A 152 -3.77 5.73 -26.62
N THR A 153 -4.34 4.69 -27.23
CA THR A 153 -3.84 4.15 -28.51
C THR A 153 -3.95 5.19 -29.62
N GLU A 154 -5.08 5.88 -29.74
CA GLU A 154 -5.29 6.97 -30.70
C GLU A 154 -4.25 8.09 -30.48
N VAL A 155 -3.97 8.48 -29.24
CA VAL A 155 -2.92 9.45 -28.90
C VAL A 155 -1.54 8.95 -29.35
N ALA A 156 -1.21 7.67 -29.09
CA ALA A 156 0.07 7.11 -29.51
C ALA A 156 0.23 7.11 -31.04
N ASP A 157 -0.83 6.80 -31.76
CA ASP A 157 -0.83 6.80 -33.24
C ASP A 157 -0.73 8.23 -33.82
N ASP A 158 -1.36 9.19 -33.15
CA ASP A 158 -1.23 10.60 -33.48
C ASP A 158 0.20 11.11 -33.25
N LEU A 159 0.83 10.77 -32.15
CA LEU A 159 2.23 11.09 -31.87
C LEU A 159 3.18 10.53 -32.94
N VAL A 160 2.94 9.31 -33.43
CA VAL A 160 3.73 8.74 -34.54
C VAL A 160 3.57 9.58 -35.81
N ARG A 161 2.35 9.97 -36.16
CA ARG A 161 2.08 10.80 -37.35
C ARG A 161 2.79 12.16 -37.31
N HIS A 162 2.99 12.71 -36.10
CA HIS A 162 3.69 13.97 -35.88
C HIS A 162 5.20 13.81 -35.59
N GLY A 163 5.77 12.63 -35.79
CA GLY A 163 7.21 12.39 -35.67
C GLY A 163 7.71 12.18 -34.23
N HIS A 164 6.81 12.02 -33.23
CA HIS A 164 7.15 11.83 -31.82
C HIS A 164 7.18 10.35 -31.44
N ALA A 165 8.01 9.54 -32.09
CA ALA A 165 8.05 8.07 -31.94
C ALA A 165 8.40 7.61 -30.53
N GLU A 166 9.31 8.29 -29.85
CA GLU A 166 9.70 7.96 -28.45
C GLU A 166 8.53 8.17 -27.48
N LEU A 167 7.81 9.29 -27.61
CA LEU A 167 6.61 9.56 -26.81
C LEU A 167 5.51 8.54 -27.08
N ALA A 168 5.31 8.16 -28.35
CA ALA A 168 4.35 7.13 -28.72
C ALA A 168 4.69 5.77 -28.08
N SER A 169 5.98 5.41 -28.04
CA SER A 169 6.45 4.19 -27.39
C SER A 169 6.19 4.24 -25.86
N ALA A 170 6.49 5.37 -25.22
CA ALA A 170 6.22 5.57 -23.79
C ALA A 170 4.72 5.48 -23.45
N VAL A 171 3.85 6.04 -24.32
CA VAL A 171 2.39 5.92 -24.16
C VAL A 171 1.93 4.47 -24.31
N ARG A 172 2.44 3.72 -25.29
CA ARG A 172 2.11 2.30 -25.47
C ARG A 172 2.55 1.45 -24.27
N GLU A 173 3.73 1.73 -23.73
CA GLU A 173 4.22 1.05 -22.53
C GLU A 173 3.37 1.39 -21.32
N PHE A 174 3.00 2.66 -21.12
CA PHE A 174 2.05 3.07 -20.07
C PHE A 174 0.73 2.32 -20.17
N VAL A 175 0.17 2.13 -21.38
CA VAL A 175 -1.08 1.38 -21.59
C VAL A 175 -0.94 -0.08 -21.18
N LYS A 176 0.20 -0.72 -21.48
CA LYS A 176 0.47 -2.11 -21.06
C LYS A 176 0.55 -2.26 -19.54
N GLN A 177 1.17 -1.27 -18.89
CA GLN A 177 1.37 -1.28 -17.42
C GLN A 177 0.12 -0.84 -16.63
N LEU A 178 -0.94 -0.39 -17.30
CA LEU A 178 -2.16 0.01 -16.63
C LEU A 178 -2.71 -1.15 -15.76
N PRO A 179 -2.92 -0.96 -14.45
CA PRO A 179 -3.40 -2.01 -13.56
C PRO A 179 -4.80 -2.50 -13.96
N ALA A 180 -5.09 -3.76 -13.76
CA ALA A 180 -6.41 -4.32 -14.00
C ALA A 180 -7.47 -3.58 -13.17
N VAL A 181 -8.66 -3.36 -13.77
CA VAL A 181 -9.77 -2.79 -13.02
C VAL A 181 -10.35 -3.82 -12.07
N ARG A 182 -10.51 -3.43 -10.81
CA ARG A 182 -11.05 -4.27 -9.76
C ARG A 182 -12.28 -3.61 -9.13
N THR A 183 -13.28 -4.40 -8.82
CA THR A 183 -14.38 -3.96 -7.96
C THR A 183 -13.90 -3.87 -6.51
N GLU A 184 -14.66 -3.19 -5.65
CA GLU A 184 -14.36 -3.16 -4.21
C GLU A 184 -14.31 -4.56 -3.61
N ARG A 185 -15.23 -5.45 -4.05
CA ARG A 185 -15.31 -6.84 -3.61
C ARG A 185 -14.08 -7.64 -4.03
N GLU A 186 -13.64 -7.52 -5.29
CA GLU A 186 -12.41 -8.15 -5.78
C GLU A 186 -11.18 -7.64 -5.03
N TRP A 187 -11.12 -6.35 -4.74
CA TRP A 187 -10.03 -5.75 -3.97
C TRP A 187 -9.98 -6.28 -2.52
N ILE A 188 -11.15 -6.40 -1.85
CA ILE A 188 -11.24 -6.99 -0.51
C ILE A 188 -10.80 -8.45 -0.54
N ARG A 189 -11.29 -9.23 -1.52
CA ARG A 189 -10.91 -10.64 -1.70
C ARG A 189 -9.41 -10.81 -1.84
N ASP A 190 -8.80 -10.06 -2.74
CA ASP A 190 -7.37 -10.15 -3.01
C ASP A 190 -6.55 -9.80 -1.74
N ARG A 191 -6.99 -8.80 -0.99
CA ARG A 191 -6.38 -8.43 0.29
C ARG A 191 -6.49 -9.52 1.35
N LEU A 192 -7.63 -10.19 1.44
CA LEU A 192 -7.81 -11.33 2.35
C LEU A 192 -6.88 -12.49 1.98
N LEU A 193 -6.78 -12.83 0.70
CA LEU A 193 -5.88 -13.86 0.20
C LEU A 193 -4.40 -13.53 0.47
N GLU A 194 -4.00 -12.27 0.32
CA GLU A 194 -2.64 -11.82 0.66
C GLU A 194 -2.35 -11.98 2.16
N GLN A 195 -3.32 -11.63 3.01
CA GLN A 195 -3.19 -11.80 4.45
C GLN A 195 -3.05 -13.28 4.85
N THR A 196 -3.87 -14.16 4.27
CA THR A 196 -3.80 -15.61 4.51
C THR A 196 -2.43 -16.17 4.11
N ARG A 197 -1.95 -15.86 2.91
CA ARG A 197 -0.61 -16.26 2.44
C ARG A 197 0.51 -15.71 3.33
N GLY A 198 0.35 -14.50 3.84
CA GLY A 198 1.28 -13.89 4.80
C GLY A 198 1.35 -14.66 6.12
N CYS A 199 0.20 -15.07 6.67
CA CYS A 199 0.12 -15.89 7.87
C CYS A 199 0.74 -17.28 7.67
N GLU A 200 0.43 -17.96 6.57
CA GLU A 200 1.00 -19.27 6.24
C GLU A 200 2.53 -19.20 6.11
N ARG A 201 3.05 -18.18 5.44
CA ARG A 201 4.50 -17.96 5.30
C ARG A 201 5.16 -17.67 6.64
N ALA A 202 4.55 -16.89 7.53
CA ALA A 202 5.06 -16.62 8.86
C ALA A 202 5.11 -17.89 9.72
N GLN A 203 4.04 -18.71 9.72
CA GLN A 203 3.99 -19.99 10.42
C GLN A 203 5.04 -20.98 9.90
N TYR A 204 5.27 -21.01 8.59
CA TYR A 204 6.33 -21.84 7.99
C TYR A 204 7.72 -21.42 8.46
N VAL A 205 8.02 -20.12 8.46
CA VAL A 205 9.32 -19.59 8.93
C VAL A 205 9.54 -19.88 10.42
N ASP A 206 8.50 -19.74 11.25
CA ASP A 206 8.61 -20.03 12.68
C ASP A 206 8.83 -21.52 12.95
N ARG A 207 8.17 -22.41 12.23
CA ARG A 207 8.41 -23.85 12.29
C ARG A 207 9.84 -24.18 11.90
N TRP A 208 10.32 -23.65 10.77
CA TRP A 208 11.70 -23.84 10.32
C TRP A 208 12.74 -23.39 11.35
N LYS A 209 12.51 -22.24 12.02
CA LYS A 209 13.38 -21.76 13.08
C LYS A 209 13.42 -22.73 14.28
N GLN A 210 12.26 -23.26 14.68
CA GLN A 210 12.17 -24.23 15.78
C GLN A 210 12.91 -25.53 15.43
N ASP A 211 12.72 -26.06 14.23
CA ASP A 211 13.40 -27.28 13.75
C ASP A 211 14.93 -27.08 13.68
N ALA A 212 15.38 -25.93 13.17
CA ALA A 212 16.80 -25.60 13.13
C ALA A 212 17.42 -25.48 14.55
N LEU A 213 16.70 -24.88 15.49
CA LEU A 213 17.16 -24.76 16.89
C LEU A 213 17.26 -26.15 17.55
N ALA A 214 16.27 -27.00 17.36
CA ALA A 214 16.26 -28.36 17.90
C ALA A 214 17.43 -29.20 17.34
N THR A 215 17.69 -29.11 16.03
CA THR A 215 18.81 -29.79 15.38
C THR A 215 20.16 -29.30 15.93
N TRP A 216 20.31 -28.00 16.12
CA TRP A 216 21.53 -27.44 16.71
C TRP A 216 21.74 -27.85 18.16
N GLN A 217 20.67 -27.89 18.98
CA GLN A 217 20.72 -28.37 20.36
C GLN A 217 21.10 -29.84 20.44
N ALA A 218 20.53 -30.70 19.58
CA ALA A 218 20.88 -32.11 19.48
C ALA A 218 22.36 -32.31 19.11
N PHE A 219 22.87 -31.59 18.12
CA PHE A 219 24.27 -31.61 17.74
C PHE A 219 25.20 -31.20 18.90
N ARG A 220 24.85 -30.14 19.61
CA ARG A 220 25.63 -29.66 20.76
C ARG A 220 25.66 -30.69 21.90
N ALA A 221 24.52 -31.34 22.18
CA ALA A 221 24.41 -32.38 23.18
C ALA A 221 25.30 -33.62 22.79
N GLN A 222 25.33 -34.02 21.53
CA GLN A 222 26.22 -35.07 21.05
C GLN A 222 27.69 -34.71 21.22
N GLN A 223 28.08 -33.50 20.90
CA GLN A 223 29.46 -33.05 21.12
C GLN A 223 29.86 -33.07 22.60
N GLN A 224 29.01 -32.58 23.47
CA GLN A 224 29.26 -32.62 24.91
C GLN A 224 29.33 -34.02 25.45
N ALA A 225 28.48 -34.95 25.00
CA ALA A 225 28.53 -36.36 25.36
C ALA A 225 29.82 -37.04 24.91
N ALA A 226 30.29 -36.78 23.69
CA ALA A 226 31.54 -37.29 23.16
C ALA A 226 32.76 -36.74 23.91
N GLU A 227 32.74 -35.48 24.30
CA GLU A 227 33.80 -34.85 25.09
C GLU A 227 33.85 -35.42 26.53
N GLN A 228 32.71 -35.63 27.15
CA GLN A 228 32.61 -36.30 28.45
C GLN A 228 33.07 -37.77 28.41
N ALA A 229 32.74 -38.50 27.33
CA ALA A 229 33.22 -39.88 27.13
C ALA A 229 34.74 -39.91 27.04
N ARG A 230 35.32 -39.02 26.24
CA ARG A 230 36.77 -38.89 26.09
C ARG A 230 37.48 -38.53 27.39
N GLN A 231 36.86 -37.65 28.19
CA GLN A 231 37.41 -37.29 29.50
C GLN A 231 37.37 -38.46 30.49
N ARG A 232 36.31 -39.26 30.49
CA ARG A 232 36.21 -40.49 31.31
C ARG A 232 37.26 -41.52 30.92
N GLU A 233 37.56 -41.71 29.61
CA GLU A 233 38.62 -42.59 29.13
C GLU A 233 40.00 -42.10 29.61
N LEU A 234 40.27 -40.79 29.54
CA LEU A 234 41.53 -40.24 30.04
C LEU A 234 41.68 -40.35 31.55
N ASP A 235 40.62 -40.13 32.30
CA ASP A 235 40.61 -40.25 33.75
C ASP A 235 40.78 -41.76 34.13
N GLY A 236 40.14 -42.68 33.45
CA GLY A 236 40.34 -44.13 33.62
C GLY A 236 41.78 -44.57 33.32
N ALA A 237 42.39 -44.07 32.25
CA ALA A 237 43.79 -44.37 31.94
C ALA A 237 44.76 -43.85 33.03
N ARG A 238 44.52 -42.62 33.54
CA ARG A 238 45.30 -42.06 34.65
C ARG A 238 45.17 -42.89 35.91
N GLN A 239 43.98 -43.39 36.22
CA GLN A 239 43.72 -44.22 37.40
C GLN A 239 44.52 -45.55 37.31
N VAL A 240 44.53 -46.21 36.16
CA VAL A 240 45.30 -47.44 35.90
C VAL A 240 46.80 -47.20 36.04
N ASP A 241 47.32 -46.08 35.52
CA ASP A 241 48.75 -45.74 35.68
C ASP A 241 49.13 -45.44 37.14
N LEU A 242 48.26 -44.82 37.91
CA LEU A 242 48.46 -44.58 39.33
C LEU A 242 48.51 -45.91 40.11
N GLU A 243 47.63 -46.87 39.82
CA GLU A 243 47.59 -48.20 40.45
C GLU A 243 48.86 -48.98 40.08
N ARG A 244 49.29 -48.96 38.84
CA ARG A 244 50.54 -49.59 38.40
C ARG A 244 51.78 -48.99 39.11
N SER A 245 51.81 -47.69 39.27
CA SER A 245 52.92 -47.03 40.00
C SER A 245 52.93 -47.36 41.50
N GLN A 246 51.77 -47.52 42.13
CA GLN A 246 51.65 -47.96 43.52
C GLN A 246 52.10 -49.42 43.71
N VAL A 247 51.74 -50.30 42.79
CA VAL A 247 52.17 -51.72 42.81
C VAL A 247 53.69 -51.81 42.66
N ARG A 248 54.28 -51.05 41.71
CA ARG A 248 55.77 -51.00 41.55
C ARG A 248 56.48 -50.45 42.81
N SER A 249 55.93 -49.45 43.43
CA SER A 249 56.48 -48.88 44.67
C SER A 249 56.39 -49.84 45.88
N ARG A 250 55.34 -50.68 45.90
CA ARG A 250 55.23 -51.76 46.92
C ARG A 250 56.23 -52.85 46.68
N ALA A 251 56.38 -53.37 45.46
CA ALA A 251 57.34 -54.39 45.12
C ALA A 251 58.80 -53.95 45.39
N HIS A 252 59.12 -52.70 45.08
CA HIS A 252 60.46 -52.18 45.38
C HIS A 252 60.72 -51.97 46.89
N ARG A 253 59.71 -51.71 47.74
CA ARG A 253 59.87 -51.69 49.18
C ARG A 253 60.02 -53.08 49.79
N GLU A 254 59.40 -54.13 49.20
CA GLU A 254 59.54 -55.50 49.65
C GLU A 254 60.89 -56.08 49.25
N ASP A 255 61.49 -55.64 48.11
CA ASP A 255 62.86 -56.05 47.71
C ASP A 255 63.96 -55.38 48.54
N LEU A 256 63.71 -54.17 49.11
CA LEU A 256 64.63 -53.46 49.99
C LEU A 256 64.57 -53.97 51.48
N ALA A 257 63.55 -54.75 51.81
CA ALA A 257 63.36 -55.29 53.18
C ALA A 257 63.85 -56.76 53.34
N ARG A 258 64.39 -57.36 52.27
CA ARG A 258 65.10 -58.63 52.20
C ARG A 258 66.61 -58.45 52.15
#